data_e3fe699ddbc8724edd33273fd2a421d5
#
_entry.id   e3fe699ddbc8724edd33273fd2a421d5
#
_cell.length_a   1.000
_cell.length_b   1.000
_cell.length_c   1.000
_cell.angle_alpha   90.00
_cell.angle_beta   90.00
_cell.angle_gamma   90.00
#
_symmetry.space_group_name_H-M   'P 1'
#
loop_
_entity.id
_entity.type
_entity.pdbx_description
1 polymer ?
#
loop_
_entity_poly.entity_id
_entity_poly.type
_entity_poly.pdbx_seq_one_letter_code
_entity_poly.pdbx_strand_id
1 'polypeptide(L)'
;MHRPWGSYTSVVEGKNWQVKKLEINPKASLSLQMHHYRSEHWVVVDGTAEVEINDQISILSENESVYIPLGSKHRLSNPGKLPLTLIEVQSGTYIGEDDIIRFNDIYGRKTY
;
A
#
# COMPACT_ATOMS: atom_id res chain seq x y z
N MET A 1 -0.78 7.75 -11.73
CA MET A 1 0.59 7.24 -11.93
C MET A 1 0.53 5.73 -12.09
N HIS A 2 1.04 5.23 -13.19
CA HIS A 2 1.03 3.79 -13.47
C HIS A 2 2.23 3.09 -12.86
N ARG A 3 2.00 1.86 -12.39
CA ARG A 3 3.00 0.98 -11.78
C ARG A 3 2.80 -0.44 -12.34
N PRO A 4 3.77 -1.35 -12.20
CA PRO A 4 3.62 -2.72 -12.68
C PRO A 4 2.39 -3.45 -12.11
N TRP A 5 2.02 -3.13 -10.86
CA TRP A 5 0.89 -3.76 -10.17
C TRP A 5 -0.45 -3.07 -10.41
N GLY A 6 -0.47 -1.89 -11.02
CA GLY A 6 -1.70 -1.12 -11.23
C GLY A 6 -1.42 0.36 -11.32
N SER A 7 -2.14 1.16 -10.54
CA SER A 7 -1.96 2.61 -10.54
C SER A 7 -2.31 3.22 -9.19
N TYR A 8 -1.82 4.44 -8.95
CA TYR A 8 -2.27 5.24 -7.83
C TYR A 8 -2.51 6.68 -8.26
N THR A 9 -3.40 7.35 -7.53
CA THR A 9 -3.73 8.74 -7.75
C THR A 9 -3.68 9.48 -6.42
N SER A 10 -2.94 10.58 -6.36
CA SER A 10 -2.96 11.46 -5.20
C SER A 10 -4.28 12.23 -5.22
N VAL A 11 -5.06 12.13 -4.16
CA VAL A 11 -6.39 12.76 -4.08
C VAL A 11 -6.30 14.12 -3.42
N VAL A 12 -5.61 14.17 -2.27
CA VAL A 12 -5.44 15.39 -1.50
C VAL A 12 -4.20 15.24 -0.63
N GLU A 13 -3.52 16.34 -0.36
CA GLU A 13 -2.36 16.32 0.52
C GLU A 13 -2.26 17.58 1.35
N GLY A 14 -1.70 17.45 2.54
CA GLY A 14 -1.35 18.52 3.42
C GLY A 14 0.15 18.50 3.70
N LYS A 15 0.56 19.20 4.75
CA LYS A 15 1.97 19.33 5.07
C LYS A 15 2.61 17.98 5.44
N ASN A 16 1.97 17.21 6.33
CA ASN A 16 2.50 15.94 6.83
C ASN A 16 1.49 14.81 6.66
N TRP A 17 0.64 14.90 5.64
CA TRP A 17 -0.33 13.85 5.35
C TRP A 17 -0.71 13.88 3.88
N GLN A 18 -1.16 12.73 3.38
CA GLN A 18 -1.58 12.57 2.00
C GLN A 18 -2.61 11.47 1.90
N VAL A 19 -3.58 11.64 0.99
CA VAL A 19 -4.57 10.60 0.67
C VAL A 19 -4.36 10.17 -0.77
N LYS A 20 -4.25 8.86 -0.98
CA LYS A 20 -4.11 8.26 -2.31
C LYS A 20 -5.21 7.24 -2.56
N LYS A 21 -5.63 7.15 -3.82
CA LYS A 21 -6.43 6.04 -4.32
C LYS A 21 -5.50 5.06 -5.02
N LEU A 22 -5.54 3.79 -4.63
CA LEU A 22 -4.77 2.72 -5.26
C LEU A 22 -5.71 1.78 -6.00
N GLU A 23 -5.33 1.41 -7.22
CA GLU A 23 -6.02 0.39 -7.99
C GLU A 23 -5.03 -0.71 -8.34
N ILE A 24 -5.29 -1.92 -7.85
CA ILE A 24 -4.37 -3.04 -7.98
C ILE A 24 -4.99 -4.07 -8.93
N ASN A 25 -4.23 -4.42 -9.96
CA ASN A 25 -4.65 -5.41 -10.96
C ASN A 25 -4.90 -6.77 -10.31
N PRO A 26 -5.83 -7.57 -10.87
CA PRO A 26 -6.06 -8.92 -10.37
C PRO A 26 -4.75 -9.72 -10.29
N LYS A 27 -4.56 -10.43 -9.19
CA LYS A 27 -3.40 -11.27 -8.92
C LYS A 27 -2.07 -10.52 -8.81
N ALA A 28 -2.08 -9.18 -8.82
CA ALA A 28 -0.87 -8.38 -8.67
C ALA A 28 -0.56 -8.14 -7.19
N SER A 29 0.70 -7.84 -6.94
CA SER A 29 1.22 -7.62 -5.60
C SER A 29 2.23 -6.48 -5.63
N LEU A 30 2.20 -5.62 -4.62
CA LEU A 30 3.26 -4.65 -4.43
C LEU A 30 4.48 -5.32 -3.82
N SER A 31 5.63 -4.64 -3.83
CA SER A 31 6.81 -5.13 -3.14
C SER A 31 6.59 -5.09 -1.62
N LEU A 32 7.29 -5.95 -0.90
CA LEU A 32 7.36 -5.83 0.56
C LEU A 32 8.15 -4.57 0.89
N GLN A 33 7.59 -3.70 1.73
CA GLN A 33 8.09 -2.34 1.94
C GLN A 33 8.15 -1.98 3.42
N MET A 34 8.93 -0.96 3.72
CA MET A 34 8.98 -0.33 5.05
C MET A 34 9.20 1.17 4.87
N HIS A 35 8.59 1.97 5.75
CA HIS A 35 8.77 3.41 5.80
C HIS A 35 9.23 3.83 7.18
N HIS A 36 10.20 4.76 7.25
CA HIS A 36 10.78 5.20 8.52
C HIS A 36 10.01 6.36 9.17
N TYR A 37 9.33 7.17 8.37
CA TYR A 37 8.81 8.46 8.83
C TYR A 37 7.30 8.59 8.71
N ARG A 38 6.61 7.60 8.12
CA ARG A 38 5.17 7.67 7.95
C ARG A 38 4.50 6.37 8.34
N SER A 39 3.26 6.48 8.82
CA SER A 39 2.35 5.37 8.98
C SER A 39 1.23 5.50 7.95
N GLU A 40 0.44 4.45 7.78
CA GLU A 40 -0.61 4.42 6.77
C GLU A 40 -1.86 3.76 7.33
N HIS A 41 -3.02 4.20 6.83
CA HIS A 41 -4.29 3.52 7.01
C HIS A 41 -4.81 3.13 5.63
N TRP A 42 -5.22 1.89 5.48
CA TRP A 42 -5.77 1.39 4.23
C TRP A 42 -7.22 1.00 4.44
N VAL A 43 -8.11 1.49 3.55
CA VAL A 43 -9.54 1.15 3.57
C VAL A 43 -9.87 0.53 2.22
N VAL A 44 -10.39 -0.71 2.24
CA VAL A 44 -10.82 -1.39 1.01
C VAL A 44 -12.17 -0.82 0.59
N VAL A 45 -12.24 -0.32 -0.63
CA VAL A 45 -13.46 0.24 -1.20
C VAL A 45 -14.14 -0.74 -2.12
N ASP A 46 -13.37 -1.47 -2.94
CA ASP A 46 -13.90 -2.42 -3.91
C ASP A 46 -12.93 -3.56 -4.08
N GLY A 47 -13.42 -4.80 -3.99
CA GLY A 47 -12.61 -6.00 -4.13
C GLY A 47 -12.15 -6.57 -2.79
N THR A 48 -11.09 -7.37 -2.85
CA THR A 48 -10.52 -8.06 -1.69
C THR A 48 -9.03 -7.82 -1.64
N ALA A 49 -8.52 -7.46 -0.46
CA ALA A 49 -7.10 -7.20 -0.25
C ALA A 49 -6.49 -8.28 0.64
N GLU A 50 -5.28 -8.72 0.28
CA GLU A 50 -4.44 -9.49 1.17
C GLU A 50 -3.36 -8.56 1.71
N VAL A 51 -3.26 -8.45 3.03
CA VAL A 51 -2.35 -7.54 3.70
C VAL A 51 -1.38 -8.32 4.56
N GLU A 52 -0.10 -8.12 4.33
CA GLU A 52 0.97 -8.72 5.14
C GLU A 52 1.61 -7.60 5.95
N ILE A 53 1.66 -7.79 7.28
CA ILE A 53 2.32 -6.86 8.21
C ILE A 53 3.19 -7.68 9.14
N ASN A 54 4.51 -7.48 9.09
CA ASN A 54 5.48 -8.18 9.94
C ASN A 54 5.21 -9.70 9.98
N ASP A 55 5.11 -10.32 8.80
CA ASP A 55 4.90 -11.76 8.60
C ASP A 55 3.49 -12.26 8.96
N GLN A 56 2.56 -11.38 9.32
CA GLN A 56 1.17 -11.75 9.57
C GLN A 56 0.31 -11.37 8.39
N ILE A 57 -0.47 -12.32 7.89
CA ILE A 57 -1.32 -12.14 6.72
C ILE A 57 -2.78 -12.05 7.15
N SER A 58 -3.50 -11.06 6.65
CA SER A 58 -4.93 -10.93 6.84
C SER A 58 -5.61 -10.62 5.52
N ILE A 59 -6.90 -10.96 5.43
CA ILE A 59 -7.73 -10.69 4.27
C ILE A 59 -8.76 -9.64 4.66
N LEU A 60 -8.85 -8.59 3.85
CA LEU A 60 -9.81 -7.51 4.05
C LEU A 60 -10.82 -7.49 2.92
N SER A 61 -12.09 -7.40 3.29
CA SER A 61 -13.19 -7.19 2.35
C SER A 61 -13.58 -5.72 2.30
N GLU A 62 -14.55 -5.39 1.44
CA GLU A 62 -15.04 -4.01 1.31
C GLU A 62 -15.48 -3.45 2.66
N ASN A 63 -15.17 -2.17 2.90
CA ASN A 63 -15.42 -1.42 4.12
C ASN A 63 -14.54 -1.84 5.31
N GLU A 64 -13.65 -2.79 5.15
CA GLU A 64 -12.67 -3.12 6.16
C GLU A 64 -11.41 -2.30 6.00
N SER A 65 -10.69 -2.08 7.10
CA SER A 65 -9.50 -1.23 7.10
C SER A 65 -8.43 -1.80 8.00
N VAL A 66 -7.20 -1.32 7.80
CA VAL A 66 -6.06 -1.74 8.60
C VAL A 66 -5.12 -0.55 8.79
N TYR A 67 -4.50 -0.50 9.96
CA TYR A 67 -3.45 0.45 10.28
C TYR A 67 -2.08 -0.19 10.04
N ILE A 68 -1.23 0.51 9.29
CA ILE A 68 0.14 0.09 9.01
C ILE A 68 1.07 0.93 9.88
N PRO A 69 1.62 0.38 10.97
CA PRO A 69 2.47 1.15 11.86
C PRO A 69 3.76 1.61 11.21
N LEU A 70 4.26 2.72 11.69
CA LEU A 70 5.58 3.22 11.32
C LEU A 70 6.64 2.13 11.54
N GLY A 71 7.52 1.95 10.57
CA GLY A 71 8.62 0.98 10.68
C GLY A 71 8.24 -0.48 10.47
N SER A 72 6.97 -0.80 10.23
CA SER A 72 6.58 -2.18 9.96
C SER A 72 6.86 -2.56 8.52
N LYS A 73 7.23 -3.83 8.29
CA LYS A 73 7.30 -4.38 6.95
C LYS A 73 5.89 -4.74 6.50
N HIS A 74 5.50 -4.31 5.32
CA HIS A 74 4.14 -4.53 4.84
C HIS A 74 4.09 -4.75 3.33
N ARG A 75 3.09 -5.49 2.90
CA ARG A 75 2.81 -5.74 1.49
C ARG A 75 1.31 -5.83 1.26
N LEU A 76 0.87 -5.24 0.14
CA LEU A 76 -0.51 -5.30 -0.32
C LEU A 76 -0.57 -6.16 -1.57
N SER A 77 -1.54 -7.06 -1.63
CA SER A 77 -1.76 -7.92 -2.79
C SER A 77 -3.23 -7.99 -3.12
N ASN A 78 -3.54 -8.22 -4.38
CA ASN A 78 -4.89 -8.50 -4.83
C ASN A 78 -4.99 -10.01 -5.13
N PRO A 79 -5.59 -10.82 -4.24
CA PRO A 79 -5.70 -12.25 -4.46
C PRO A 79 -6.82 -12.63 -5.43
N GLY A 80 -7.68 -11.68 -5.78
CA GLY A 80 -8.90 -11.95 -6.53
C GLY A 80 -8.73 -11.89 -8.03
N LYS A 81 -9.86 -12.05 -8.72
CA LYS A 81 -9.96 -12.00 -10.19
C LYS A 81 -10.47 -10.65 -10.68
N LEU A 82 -10.87 -9.76 -9.77
CA LEU A 82 -11.37 -8.42 -10.09
C LEU A 82 -10.39 -7.39 -9.59
N PRO A 83 -10.41 -6.17 -10.17
CA PRO A 83 -9.56 -5.09 -9.65
C PRO A 83 -9.87 -4.79 -8.19
N LEU A 84 -8.84 -4.41 -7.44
CA LEU A 84 -8.95 -3.98 -6.06
C LEU A 84 -8.75 -2.46 -6.01
N THR A 85 -9.68 -1.77 -5.37
CA THR A 85 -9.55 -0.33 -5.13
C THR A 85 -9.50 -0.08 -3.63
N LEU A 86 -8.50 0.66 -3.18
CA LEU A 86 -8.42 1.08 -1.79
C LEU A 86 -7.97 2.52 -1.66
N ILE A 87 -8.30 3.09 -0.51
CA ILE A 87 -7.90 4.44 -0.13
C ILE A 87 -6.82 4.31 0.94
N GLU A 88 -5.72 5.02 0.73
CA GLU A 88 -4.58 5.04 1.62
C GLU A 88 -4.43 6.43 2.21
N VAL A 89 -4.40 6.52 3.54
CA VAL A 89 -4.07 7.75 4.25
C VAL A 89 -2.67 7.62 4.82
N GLN A 90 -1.77 8.49 4.40
CA GLN A 90 -0.40 8.54 4.88
C GLN A 90 -0.26 9.73 5.83
N SER A 91 0.42 9.53 6.94
CA SER A 91 0.73 10.64 7.86
C SER A 91 2.03 10.38 8.60
N GLY A 92 2.76 11.44 8.92
CA GLY A 92 4.03 11.32 9.61
C GLY A 92 4.85 12.58 9.50
N THR A 93 6.08 12.52 9.98
CA THR A 93 6.99 13.66 9.94
C THR A 93 7.53 13.91 8.53
N TYR A 94 7.46 12.93 7.65
CA TYR A 94 7.89 13.05 6.27
C TYR A 94 7.12 12.03 5.42
N ILE A 95 6.51 12.48 4.33
CA ILE A 95 5.70 11.63 3.45
C ILE A 95 6.26 11.51 2.02
N GLY A 96 7.52 11.89 1.80
CA GLY A 96 8.14 11.78 0.48
C GLY A 96 8.27 10.35 0.00
N GLU A 97 8.21 10.15 -1.32
CA GLU A 97 8.27 8.81 -1.92
C GLU A 97 9.62 8.14 -1.76
N ASP A 98 10.66 8.88 -1.41
CA ASP A 98 11.98 8.35 -1.14
C ASP A 98 12.12 7.73 0.27
N ASP A 99 11.10 7.87 1.14
CA ASP A 99 11.04 7.18 2.42
C ASP A 99 10.49 5.77 2.20
N ILE A 100 11.29 4.94 1.55
CA ILE A 100 10.89 3.58 1.22
C ILE A 100 12.09 2.64 1.19
N ILE A 101 11.95 1.50 1.84
CA ILE A 101 12.86 0.37 1.71
C ILE A 101 12.05 -0.77 1.10
N ARG A 102 12.53 -1.33 -0.01
CA ARG A 102 11.85 -2.43 -0.68
C ARG A 102 12.57 -3.74 -0.45
N PHE A 103 11.80 -4.78 -0.15
CA PHE A 103 12.26 -6.15 0.03
C PHE A 103 11.56 -7.02 -1.02
N ASN A 104 12.24 -7.98 -1.62
CA ASN A 104 11.63 -8.97 -2.53
C ASN A 104 10.80 -8.31 -3.64
N ASP A 105 11.39 -7.35 -4.36
CA ASP A 105 10.70 -6.65 -5.44
C ASP A 105 10.60 -7.57 -6.67
N ILE A 106 9.42 -8.13 -6.90
CA ILE A 106 9.16 -9.06 -8.01
C ILE A 106 9.13 -8.37 -9.37
N TYR A 107 9.13 -7.04 -9.41
CA TYR A 107 9.08 -6.27 -10.65
C TYR A 107 10.45 -5.76 -11.10
N GLY A 108 11.53 -6.20 -10.45
CA GLY A 108 12.89 -5.89 -10.86
C GLY A 108 13.38 -4.50 -10.47
N ARG A 109 12.65 -3.77 -9.61
CA ARG A 109 13.13 -2.49 -9.09
C ARG A 109 14.21 -2.71 -8.04
N LYS A 110 15.03 -1.67 -7.79
CA LYS A 110 16.08 -1.78 -6.78
C LYS A 110 15.49 -2.06 -5.40
N THR A 111 16.19 -2.94 -4.68
CA THR A 111 15.90 -3.23 -3.27
C THR A 111 16.98 -2.57 -2.42
N TYR A 112 16.59 -1.98 -1.33
CA TYR A 112 17.49 -1.28 -0.43
C TYR A 112 17.52 -1.96 0.93
#